data_a3505eb12754235431765ca0e8bfb760
#
_entry.id   a3505eb12754235431765ca0e8bfb760
#
_cell.length_a   1.000
_cell.length_b   1.000
_cell.length_c   1.000
_cell.angle_alpha   90.00
_cell.angle_beta   90.00
_cell.angle_gamma   90.00
#
_symmetry.space_group_name_H-M   'P 1'
#
loop_
_entity.id
_entity.type
_entity.pdbx_description
1 polymer ?
#
loop_
_entity_poly.entity_id
_entity_poly.type
_entity_poly.pdbx_seq_one_letter_code
_entity_poly.pdbx_strand_id
1 'polypeptide(L)'
;MGRIFEVRKAAKFARWDRMAKQFSRVGKEIVIAVKSGGPDPETNPALRRAIQNGRGINMPKDNIDRAIKRAMGKDATHYDEVLYEGYAPHGVAVLVESATDNTTRTVGNVRPIFTKSGGNLGNAGSVAFQFNKVGSFKVKPGDFDEEELELQLIDFGLTEMGESEDDEGERILVIRCEFVEFGNMQHALEEMNIEPLSAETDWIPLTTVSLDEEEADEVLKLIDKLEQDEDVQRVFHNLA
;
A
#
# COMPACT_ATOMS: atom_id res chain seq x y z
N MET A 1 12.35 16.78 -34.27
CA MET A 1 11.78 16.81 -32.88
C MET A 1 12.78 16.15 -31.95
N GLY A 2 13.25 16.86 -30.92
CA GLY A 2 14.49 16.52 -30.23
C GLY A 2 14.35 15.44 -29.16
N ARG A 3 15.48 14.79 -28.87
CA ARG A 3 15.70 13.74 -27.84
C ARG A 3 15.07 14.10 -26.48
N ILE A 4 15.01 15.39 -26.11
CA ILE A 4 14.36 15.90 -24.89
C ILE A 4 12.83 15.70 -24.88
N PHE A 5 12.18 15.77 -26.05
CA PHE A 5 10.74 15.57 -26.17
C PHE A 5 10.38 14.09 -25.95
N GLU A 6 11.17 13.17 -26.46
CA GLU A 6 10.94 11.71 -26.30
C GLU A 6 11.17 11.27 -24.85
N VAL A 7 12.22 11.78 -24.17
CA VAL A 7 12.48 11.51 -22.77
C VAL A 7 11.34 12.04 -21.88
N ARG A 8 10.89 13.28 -22.11
CA ARG A 8 9.74 13.87 -21.40
C ARG A 8 8.44 13.10 -21.65
N LYS A 9 8.26 12.58 -22.86
CA LYS A 9 7.09 11.77 -23.22
C LYS A 9 7.10 10.42 -22.48
N ALA A 10 8.25 9.74 -22.44
CA ALA A 10 8.40 8.49 -21.69
C ALA A 10 8.16 8.67 -20.19
N ALA A 11 8.75 9.68 -19.58
CA ALA A 11 8.55 10.02 -18.16
C ALA A 11 7.07 10.35 -17.85
N LYS A 12 6.39 11.06 -18.75
CA LYS A 12 4.97 11.39 -18.62
C LYS A 12 4.09 10.15 -18.69
N PHE A 13 4.36 9.21 -19.61
CA PHE A 13 3.62 7.95 -19.69
C PHE A 13 3.85 7.06 -18.48
N ALA A 14 5.09 6.94 -17.99
CA ALA A 14 5.40 6.19 -16.78
C ALA A 14 4.70 6.77 -15.52
N ARG A 15 4.59 8.10 -15.43
CA ARG A 15 3.82 8.77 -14.37
C ARG A 15 2.33 8.45 -14.47
N TRP A 16 1.75 8.51 -15.69
CA TRP A 16 0.34 8.20 -15.90
C TRP A 16 0.01 6.74 -15.60
N ASP A 17 0.91 5.80 -15.97
CA ASP A 17 0.73 4.39 -15.68
C ASP A 17 0.72 4.13 -14.17
N ARG A 18 1.67 4.72 -13.43
CA ARG A 18 1.68 4.65 -11.96
C ARG A 18 0.42 5.22 -11.33
N MET A 19 -0.03 6.40 -11.76
CA MET A 19 -1.28 7.00 -11.28
C MET A 19 -2.49 6.12 -11.58
N ALA A 20 -2.58 5.54 -12.77
CA ALA A 20 -3.68 4.65 -13.15
C ALA A 20 -3.73 3.40 -12.25
N LYS A 21 -2.58 2.81 -11.94
CA LYS A 21 -2.46 1.68 -11.01
C LYS A 21 -2.87 2.06 -9.58
N GLN A 22 -2.37 3.19 -9.07
CA GLN A 22 -2.76 3.70 -7.75
C GLN A 22 -4.28 3.93 -7.67
N PHE A 23 -4.88 4.54 -8.69
CA PHE A 23 -6.34 4.75 -8.74
C PHE A 23 -7.11 3.43 -8.81
N SER A 24 -6.59 2.43 -9.53
CA SER A 24 -7.19 1.10 -9.58
C SER A 24 -7.16 0.41 -8.20
N ARG A 25 -6.02 0.49 -7.49
CA ARG A 25 -5.84 -0.06 -6.16
C ARG A 25 -6.81 0.55 -5.17
N VAL A 26 -6.83 1.87 -5.05
CA VAL A 26 -7.79 2.58 -4.19
C VAL A 26 -9.25 2.32 -4.61
N GLY A 27 -9.51 2.19 -5.90
CA GLY A 27 -10.83 1.81 -6.40
C GLY A 27 -11.29 0.44 -5.89
N LYS A 28 -10.40 -0.54 -5.81
CA LYS A 28 -10.69 -1.87 -5.21
C LYS A 28 -10.90 -1.76 -3.70
N GLU A 29 -10.07 -1.00 -2.97
CA GLU A 29 -10.24 -0.75 -1.54
C GLU A 29 -11.61 -0.13 -1.23
N ILE A 30 -12.05 0.87 -2.02
CA ILE A 30 -13.38 1.46 -1.90
C ILE A 30 -14.47 0.40 -2.09
N VAL A 31 -14.35 -0.46 -3.10
CA VAL A 31 -15.34 -1.51 -3.35
C VAL A 31 -15.40 -2.49 -2.18
N ILE A 32 -14.25 -2.95 -1.67
CA ILE A 32 -14.16 -3.84 -0.51
C ILE A 32 -14.82 -3.18 0.71
N ALA A 33 -14.46 -1.93 1.00
CA ALA A 33 -15.00 -1.18 2.13
C ALA A 33 -16.53 -0.99 2.05
N VAL A 34 -17.06 -0.64 0.88
CA VAL A 34 -18.51 -0.50 0.67
C VAL A 34 -19.24 -1.84 0.86
N LYS A 35 -18.66 -2.93 0.36
CA LYS A 35 -19.24 -4.28 0.51
C LYS A 35 -19.28 -4.76 1.96
N SER A 36 -18.29 -4.39 2.77
CA SER A 36 -18.19 -4.80 4.18
C SER A 36 -19.04 -3.94 5.13
N GLY A 37 -19.11 -2.62 4.90
CA GLY A 37 -19.70 -1.69 5.87
C GLY A 37 -20.74 -0.71 5.30
N GLY A 38 -21.10 -0.85 4.01
CA GLY A 38 -22.07 0.05 3.35
C GLY A 38 -21.44 1.29 2.72
N PRO A 39 -22.24 2.08 1.96
CA PRO A 39 -21.77 3.17 1.12
C PRO A 39 -21.63 4.52 1.84
N ASP A 40 -21.96 4.60 3.12
CA ASP A 40 -21.94 5.83 3.88
C ASP A 40 -20.61 5.95 4.65
N PRO A 41 -19.72 6.90 4.33
CA PRO A 41 -18.46 7.07 5.02
C PRO A 41 -18.59 7.51 6.47
N GLU A 42 -19.72 8.10 6.90
CA GLU A 42 -19.94 8.48 8.30
C GLU A 42 -20.09 7.24 9.19
N THR A 43 -20.69 6.19 8.65
CA THR A 43 -20.92 4.92 9.37
C THR A 43 -19.93 3.81 9.02
N ASN A 44 -19.07 4.04 8.02
CA ASN A 44 -18.09 3.07 7.53
C ASN A 44 -16.65 3.63 7.61
N PRO A 45 -15.92 3.38 8.71
CA PRO A 45 -14.54 3.85 8.89
C PRO A 45 -13.57 3.37 7.79
N ALA A 46 -13.75 2.13 7.30
CA ALA A 46 -12.93 1.58 6.22
C ALA A 46 -13.13 2.35 4.91
N LEU A 47 -14.38 2.73 4.59
CA LEU A 47 -14.68 3.54 3.43
C LEU A 47 -14.13 4.97 3.59
N ARG A 48 -14.29 5.56 4.77
CA ARG A 48 -13.72 6.89 5.06
C ARG A 48 -12.22 6.91 4.83
N ARG A 49 -11.50 5.89 5.34
CA ARG A 49 -10.06 5.72 5.12
C ARG A 49 -9.72 5.56 3.63
N ALA A 50 -10.42 4.68 2.90
CA ALA A 50 -10.16 4.47 1.47
C ALA A 50 -10.40 5.75 0.64
N ILE A 51 -11.41 6.56 1.00
CA ILE A 51 -11.66 7.87 0.38
C ILE A 51 -10.50 8.82 0.69
N GLN A 52 -10.01 8.84 1.92
CA GLN A 52 -8.88 9.67 2.35
C GLN A 52 -7.60 9.29 1.59
N ASN A 53 -7.26 8.00 1.50
CA ASN A 53 -6.15 7.50 0.70
C ASN A 53 -6.28 7.93 -0.77
N GLY A 54 -7.51 7.87 -1.32
CA GLY A 54 -7.79 8.36 -2.67
C GLY A 54 -7.51 9.86 -2.85
N ARG A 55 -7.87 10.67 -1.87
CA ARG A 55 -7.57 12.12 -1.87
C ARG A 55 -6.07 12.37 -1.78
N GLY A 56 -5.35 11.62 -0.93
CA GLY A 56 -3.90 11.73 -0.75
C GLY A 56 -3.11 11.50 -2.04
N ILE A 57 -3.58 10.62 -2.94
CA ILE A 57 -3.01 10.41 -4.27
C ILE A 57 -3.61 11.30 -5.36
N ASN A 58 -4.35 12.34 -5.00
CA ASN A 58 -5.04 13.24 -5.92
C ASN A 58 -6.05 12.54 -6.86
N MET A 59 -6.73 11.48 -6.39
CA MET A 59 -7.79 10.81 -7.15
C MET A 59 -9.00 11.75 -7.30
N PRO A 60 -9.48 12.00 -8.54
CA PRO A 60 -10.64 12.86 -8.74
C PRO A 60 -11.87 12.35 -7.99
N LYS A 61 -12.64 13.28 -7.39
CA LYS A 61 -13.87 12.94 -6.65
C LYS A 61 -14.84 12.09 -7.48
N ASP A 62 -14.99 12.40 -8.77
CA ASP A 62 -15.84 11.61 -9.67
C ASP A 62 -15.40 10.13 -9.78
N ASN A 63 -14.13 9.83 -9.61
CA ASN A 63 -13.63 8.46 -9.63
C ASN A 63 -13.99 7.74 -8.33
N ILE A 64 -13.87 8.42 -7.19
CA ILE A 64 -14.30 7.93 -5.88
C ILE A 64 -15.80 7.64 -5.88
N ASP A 65 -16.62 8.61 -6.29
CA ASP A 65 -18.07 8.48 -6.34
C ASP A 65 -18.51 7.34 -7.29
N ARG A 66 -17.82 7.19 -8.43
CA ARG A 66 -18.07 6.08 -9.36
C ARG A 66 -17.71 4.72 -8.76
N ALA A 67 -16.62 4.63 -7.98
CA ALA A 67 -16.23 3.38 -7.32
C ALA A 67 -17.28 2.97 -6.26
N ILE A 68 -17.73 3.92 -5.42
CA ILE A 68 -18.79 3.69 -4.44
C ILE A 68 -20.10 3.25 -5.14
N LYS A 69 -20.52 3.97 -6.17
CA LYS A 69 -21.73 3.63 -6.92
C LYS A 69 -21.65 2.25 -7.59
N ARG A 70 -20.48 1.89 -8.14
CA ARG A 70 -20.25 0.57 -8.74
C ARG A 70 -20.37 -0.53 -7.68
N ALA A 71 -19.83 -0.31 -6.48
CA ALA A 71 -19.89 -1.28 -5.38
C ALA A 71 -21.31 -1.55 -4.88
N MET A 72 -22.23 -0.60 -5.02
CA MET A 72 -23.65 -0.72 -4.66
C MET A 72 -24.47 -1.49 -5.72
N GLY A 73 -23.95 -1.68 -6.92
CA GLY A 73 -24.64 -2.35 -8.01
C GLY A 73 -24.91 -3.83 -7.69
N LYS A 74 -25.99 -4.40 -8.28
CA LYS A 74 -26.34 -5.83 -8.10
C LYS A 74 -25.25 -6.77 -8.63
N ASP A 75 -24.57 -6.35 -9.71
CA ASP A 75 -23.48 -7.10 -10.37
C ASP A 75 -22.10 -6.58 -9.95
N ALA A 76 -22.01 -5.96 -8.75
CA ALA A 76 -20.74 -5.42 -8.26
C ALA A 76 -19.76 -6.54 -8.00
N THR A 77 -18.55 -6.39 -8.56
CA THR A 77 -17.44 -7.31 -8.36
C THR A 77 -17.17 -7.48 -6.87
N HIS A 78 -17.01 -8.73 -6.42
CA HIS A 78 -16.47 -9.04 -5.11
C HIS A 78 -14.97 -9.27 -5.26
N TYR A 79 -14.19 -8.66 -4.36
CA TYR A 79 -12.76 -8.89 -4.29
C TYR A 79 -12.42 -9.62 -3.01
N ASP A 80 -11.62 -10.69 -3.15
CA ASP A 80 -10.98 -11.39 -2.06
C ASP A 80 -9.60 -10.76 -1.81
N GLU A 81 -9.30 -10.45 -0.56
CA GLU A 81 -7.98 -10.02 -0.14
C GLU A 81 -7.14 -11.25 0.18
N VAL A 82 -6.02 -11.43 -0.53
CA VAL A 82 -5.15 -12.60 -0.40
C VAL A 82 -3.72 -12.15 -0.21
N LEU A 83 -3.04 -12.73 0.79
CA LEU A 83 -1.60 -12.56 1.00
C LEU A 83 -0.86 -13.76 0.40
N TYR A 84 -0.05 -13.51 -0.61
CA TYR A 84 0.89 -14.50 -1.13
C TYR A 84 2.26 -14.30 -0.50
N GLU A 85 2.92 -15.41 -0.21
CA GLU A 85 4.18 -15.46 0.51
C GLU A 85 5.22 -16.23 -0.29
N GLY A 86 6.43 -15.72 -0.37
CA GLY A 86 7.49 -16.40 -1.12
C GLY A 86 8.87 -15.83 -0.86
N TYR A 87 9.83 -16.44 -1.51
CA TYR A 87 11.22 -15.99 -1.50
C TYR A 87 11.63 -15.59 -2.92
N ALA A 88 12.19 -14.40 -3.05
CA ALA A 88 12.94 -13.98 -4.21
C ALA A 88 14.30 -14.67 -4.26
N PRO A 89 15.10 -14.52 -5.34
CA PRO A 89 16.49 -14.96 -5.35
C PRO A 89 17.25 -14.47 -4.11
N HIS A 90 18.34 -15.13 -3.77
CA HIS A 90 19.24 -14.78 -2.66
C HIS A 90 18.56 -14.83 -1.28
N GLY A 91 17.41 -15.49 -1.16
CA GLY A 91 16.73 -15.70 0.12
C GLY A 91 15.94 -14.48 0.65
N VAL A 92 15.71 -13.48 -0.18
CA VAL A 92 14.90 -12.31 0.20
C VAL A 92 13.45 -12.73 0.37
N ALA A 93 12.91 -12.49 1.56
CA ALA A 93 11.50 -12.75 1.89
C ALA A 93 10.60 -11.72 1.21
N VAL A 94 9.49 -12.18 0.61
CA VAL A 94 8.55 -11.33 -0.12
C VAL A 94 7.12 -11.66 0.29
N LEU A 95 6.35 -10.61 0.61
CA LEU A 95 4.91 -10.66 0.83
C LEU A 95 4.21 -9.89 -0.30
N VAL A 96 3.13 -10.45 -0.84
CA VAL A 96 2.35 -9.86 -1.93
C VAL A 96 0.90 -9.76 -1.48
N GLU A 97 0.45 -8.57 -1.13
CA GLU A 97 -0.97 -8.30 -0.89
C GLU A 97 -1.70 -8.13 -2.22
N SER A 98 -2.81 -8.81 -2.36
CA SER A 98 -3.64 -8.75 -3.57
C SER A 98 -5.11 -8.58 -3.23
N ALA A 99 -5.85 -7.91 -4.13
CA ALA A 99 -7.29 -7.84 -4.13
C ALA A 99 -7.80 -8.34 -5.50
N THR A 100 -8.47 -9.49 -5.51
CA THR A 100 -8.82 -10.20 -6.73
C THR A 100 -10.25 -10.72 -6.72
N ASP A 101 -10.87 -10.74 -7.87
CA ASP A 101 -12.15 -11.42 -8.12
C ASP A 101 -11.95 -12.89 -8.56
N ASN A 102 -10.70 -13.32 -8.73
CA ASN A 102 -10.36 -14.69 -9.16
C ASN A 102 -8.98 -15.12 -8.62
N THR A 103 -8.96 -15.76 -7.46
CA THR A 103 -7.74 -16.22 -6.79
C THR A 103 -6.94 -17.23 -7.61
N THR A 104 -7.61 -18.06 -8.44
CA THR A 104 -6.93 -19.02 -9.33
C THR A 104 -6.15 -18.30 -10.43
N ARG A 105 -6.72 -17.25 -11.01
CA ARG A 105 -6.03 -16.40 -12.01
C ARG A 105 -4.80 -15.75 -11.35
N THR A 106 -4.98 -15.13 -10.20
CA THR A 106 -3.91 -14.36 -9.53
C THR A 106 -2.75 -15.26 -9.13
N VAL A 107 -2.99 -16.42 -8.50
CA VAL A 107 -1.90 -17.37 -8.19
C VAL A 107 -1.23 -17.91 -9.46
N GLY A 108 -2.02 -18.07 -10.55
CA GLY A 108 -1.51 -18.45 -11.86
C GLY A 108 -0.59 -17.41 -12.50
N ASN A 109 -0.75 -16.14 -12.16
CA ASN A 109 0.11 -15.05 -12.59
C ASN A 109 1.33 -14.89 -11.66
N VAL A 110 1.12 -14.87 -10.35
CA VAL A 110 2.14 -14.60 -9.34
C VAL A 110 3.20 -15.73 -9.29
N ARG A 111 2.78 -16.99 -9.28
CA ARG A 111 3.71 -18.14 -9.20
C ARG A 111 4.76 -18.16 -10.32
N PRO A 112 4.42 -17.99 -11.61
CA PRO A 112 5.41 -17.91 -12.67
C PRO A 112 6.38 -16.73 -12.55
N ILE A 113 5.96 -15.60 -11.97
CA ILE A 113 6.84 -14.46 -11.76
C ILE A 113 7.95 -14.84 -10.78
N PHE A 114 7.61 -15.45 -9.64
CA PHE A 114 8.62 -15.98 -8.70
C PHE A 114 9.53 -16.99 -9.39
N THR A 115 8.96 -18.03 -10.00
CA THR A 115 9.73 -19.14 -10.56
C THR A 115 10.67 -18.71 -11.69
N LYS A 116 10.22 -17.84 -12.61
CA LYS A 116 11.02 -17.34 -13.73
C LYS A 116 12.13 -16.39 -13.32
N SER A 117 11.99 -15.78 -12.16
CA SER A 117 12.99 -14.89 -11.57
C SER A 117 13.92 -15.59 -10.59
N GLY A 118 13.90 -16.94 -10.51
CA GLY A 118 14.78 -17.70 -9.62
C GLY A 118 14.30 -17.78 -8.18
N GLY A 119 13.10 -17.32 -7.88
CA GLY A 119 12.47 -17.41 -6.58
C GLY A 119 11.45 -18.56 -6.47
N ASN A 120 10.73 -18.59 -5.37
CA ASN A 120 9.72 -19.62 -5.08
C ASN A 120 8.54 -19.05 -4.31
N LEU A 121 7.33 -19.34 -4.77
CA LEU A 121 6.11 -19.05 -4.02
C LEU A 121 5.86 -20.16 -2.98
N GLY A 122 5.80 -19.76 -1.71
CA GLY A 122 5.55 -20.65 -0.57
C GLY A 122 4.06 -20.86 -0.26
N ASN A 123 3.82 -21.46 0.90
CA ASN A 123 2.48 -21.59 1.47
C ASN A 123 2.18 -20.44 2.43
N ALA A 124 0.90 -20.22 2.75
CA ALA A 124 0.51 -19.26 3.76
C ALA A 124 1.21 -19.54 5.11
N GLY A 125 1.73 -18.50 5.75
CA GLY A 125 2.49 -18.55 7.00
C GLY A 125 3.97 -18.92 6.85
N SER A 126 4.49 -19.10 5.61
CA SER A 126 5.88 -19.49 5.40
C SER A 126 6.88 -18.34 5.48
N VAL A 127 6.43 -17.11 5.34
CA VAL A 127 7.27 -15.91 5.27
C VAL A 127 6.77 -14.78 6.19
N ALA A 128 5.46 -14.65 6.40
CA ALA A 128 4.84 -13.56 7.14
C ALA A 128 5.38 -13.40 8.56
N PHE A 129 5.85 -14.47 9.21
CA PHE A 129 6.46 -14.42 10.54
C PHE A 129 7.77 -13.61 10.61
N GLN A 130 8.38 -13.30 9.46
CA GLN A 130 9.60 -12.48 9.37
C GLN A 130 9.27 -10.98 9.33
N PHE A 131 8.00 -10.64 9.36
CA PHE A 131 7.53 -9.26 9.31
C PHE A 131 6.62 -8.95 10.49
N ASN A 132 6.63 -7.72 10.90
CA ASN A 132 5.66 -7.17 11.85
C ASN A 132 4.63 -6.36 11.09
N LYS A 133 3.34 -6.68 11.28
CA LYS A 133 2.25 -5.90 10.69
C LYS A 133 1.99 -4.69 11.57
N VAL A 134 2.01 -3.49 10.98
CA VAL A 134 1.84 -2.21 11.67
C VAL A 134 0.78 -1.35 11.00
N GLY A 135 0.21 -0.41 11.73
CA GLY A 135 -0.49 0.73 11.15
C GLY A 135 0.52 1.78 10.72
N SER A 136 0.30 2.41 9.58
CA SER A 136 1.18 3.44 9.02
C SER A 136 0.34 4.62 8.53
N PHE A 137 0.65 5.81 9.03
CA PHE A 137 -0.02 7.05 8.71
C PHE A 137 1.00 8.04 8.17
N LYS A 138 0.75 8.59 6.98
CA LYS A 138 1.56 9.65 6.41
C LYS A 138 0.84 10.97 6.62
N VAL A 139 1.49 11.93 7.25
CA VAL A 139 0.92 13.26 7.54
C VAL A 139 1.83 14.34 7.00
N LYS A 140 1.25 15.46 6.57
CA LYS A 140 2.05 16.65 6.28
C LYS A 140 2.48 17.31 7.58
N PRO A 141 3.72 17.84 7.67
CA PRO A 141 4.10 18.74 8.75
C PRO A 141 3.10 19.88 8.84
N GLY A 142 2.69 20.22 10.05
CA GLY A 142 1.67 21.24 10.32
C GLY A 142 2.08 22.18 11.46
N ASP A 143 1.14 22.97 11.94
CA ASP A 143 1.33 23.89 13.07
C ASP A 143 1.23 23.14 14.44
N PHE A 144 1.91 22.00 14.57
CA PHE A 144 2.01 21.22 15.78
C PHE A 144 3.48 20.95 16.11
N ASP A 145 3.76 20.83 17.40
CA ASP A 145 5.08 20.40 17.87
C ASP A 145 5.21 18.89 17.72
N GLU A 146 6.23 18.45 16.97
CA GLU A 146 6.42 17.03 16.61
C GLU A 146 6.83 16.21 17.84
N GLU A 147 7.63 16.78 18.77
CA GLU A 147 8.04 16.10 19.99
C GLU A 147 6.83 15.92 20.94
N GLU A 148 5.96 16.95 21.04
CA GLU A 148 4.73 16.85 21.80
C GLU A 148 3.75 15.87 21.19
N LEU A 149 3.60 15.86 19.88
CA LEU A 149 2.77 14.91 19.15
C LEU A 149 3.24 13.47 19.38
N GLU A 150 4.54 13.22 19.28
CA GLU A 150 5.12 11.89 19.52
C GLU A 150 4.78 11.41 20.95
N LEU A 151 4.95 12.26 21.96
CA LEU A 151 4.61 11.95 23.35
C LEU A 151 3.13 11.61 23.54
N GLN A 152 2.23 12.38 22.91
CA GLN A 152 0.79 12.14 22.99
C GLN A 152 0.36 10.84 22.30
N LEU A 153 1.01 10.47 21.20
CA LEU A 153 0.67 9.27 20.44
C LEU A 153 1.18 7.96 21.08
N ILE A 154 2.08 8.01 22.07
CA ILE A 154 2.53 6.82 22.80
C ILE A 154 1.36 6.06 23.43
N ASP A 155 0.39 6.78 24.01
CA ASP A 155 -0.80 6.19 24.63
C ASP A 155 -1.73 5.49 23.64
N PHE A 156 -1.55 5.72 22.33
CA PHE A 156 -2.29 5.12 21.24
C PHE A 156 -1.49 4.05 20.46
N GLY A 157 -0.44 3.52 21.09
CA GLY A 157 0.35 2.42 20.54
C GLY A 157 1.39 2.83 19.50
N LEU A 158 1.89 4.08 19.57
CA LEU A 158 2.99 4.53 18.72
C LEU A 158 4.20 3.60 18.86
N THR A 159 4.71 3.12 17.74
CA THR A 159 5.95 2.32 17.69
C THR A 159 7.11 3.09 17.09
N GLU A 160 6.83 3.99 16.16
CA GLU A 160 7.84 4.80 15.47
C GLU A 160 7.19 6.05 14.90
N MET A 161 7.89 7.18 14.99
CA MET A 161 7.59 8.39 14.24
C MET A 161 8.88 8.90 13.60
N GLY A 162 8.82 9.26 12.32
CA GLY A 162 10.00 9.70 11.58
C GLY A 162 9.66 10.51 10.35
N GLU A 163 10.69 11.17 9.81
CA GLU A 163 10.58 11.95 8.59
C GLU A 163 10.78 11.08 7.35
N SER A 164 10.10 11.44 6.28
CA SER A 164 10.25 10.85 4.95
C SER A 164 9.94 11.91 3.88
N GLU A 165 10.04 11.53 2.64
CA GLU A 165 9.63 12.36 1.49
C GLU A 165 8.52 11.63 0.72
N ASP A 166 7.58 12.40 0.18
CA ASP A 166 6.57 11.87 -0.74
C ASP A 166 7.14 11.73 -2.16
N ASP A 167 6.32 11.27 -3.11
CA ASP A 167 6.71 11.09 -4.53
C ASP A 167 7.09 12.40 -5.24
N GLU A 168 6.79 13.55 -4.65
CA GLU A 168 7.12 14.89 -5.16
C GLU A 168 8.35 15.49 -4.47
N GLY A 169 8.92 14.78 -3.48
CA GLY A 169 10.07 15.20 -2.68
C GLY A 169 9.69 16.16 -1.55
N GLU A 170 8.41 16.26 -1.21
CA GLU A 170 7.94 17.07 -0.09
C GLU A 170 8.09 16.29 1.21
N ARG A 171 8.51 17.00 2.28
CA ARG A 171 8.66 16.40 3.62
C ARG A 171 7.31 15.92 4.14
N ILE A 172 7.28 14.69 4.63
CA ILE A 172 6.16 14.08 5.34
C ILE A 172 6.63 13.45 6.64
N LEU A 173 5.71 13.31 7.58
CA LEU A 173 5.91 12.48 8.77
C LEU A 173 5.25 11.13 8.55
N VAL A 174 5.95 10.07 8.94
CA VAL A 174 5.43 8.70 8.97
C VAL A 174 5.25 8.30 10.43
N ILE A 175 4.01 8.03 10.82
CA ILE A 175 3.60 7.60 12.15
C ILE A 175 3.24 6.12 12.04
N ARG A 176 3.91 5.27 12.82
CA ARG A 176 3.62 3.83 12.89
C ARG A 176 3.11 3.44 14.27
N CYS A 177 2.12 2.57 14.28
CA CYS A 177 1.55 2.03 15.52
C CYS A 177 1.41 0.50 15.43
N GLU A 178 1.22 -0.14 16.57
CA GLU A 178 0.83 -1.54 16.60
C GLU A 178 -0.44 -1.74 15.76
N PHE A 179 -0.50 -2.83 15.00
CA PHE A 179 -1.64 -3.11 14.11
C PHE A 179 -2.98 -3.13 14.85
N VAL A 180 -2.99 -3.64 16.09
CA VAL A 180 -4.20 -3.72 16.92
C VAL A 180 -4.69 -2.34 17.36
N GLU A 181 -3.79 -1.35 17.42
CA GLU A 181 -4.09 0.03 17.81
C GLU A 181 -4.41 0.95 16.61
N PHE A 182 -4.47 0.38 15.40
CA PHE A 182 -4.70 1.18 14.19
C PHE A 182 -5.93 2.11 14.31
N GLY A 183 -7.05 1.57 14.79
CA GLY A 183 -8.30 2.34 14.94
C GLY A 183 -8.18 3.44 16.00
N ASN A 184 -7.51 3.16 17.12
CA ASN A 184 -7.26 4.12 18.19
C ASN A 184 -6.34 5.24 17.71
N MET A 185 -5.26 4.90 17.00
CA MET A 185 -4.34 5.88 16.41
C MET A 185 -5.05 6.79 15.40
N GLN A 186 -5.87 6.20 14.51
CA GLN A 186 -6.65 6.99 13.55
C GLN A 186 -7.58 7.98 14.26
N HIS A 187 -8.27 7.53 15.30
CA HIS A 187 -9.17 8.39 16.09
C HIS A 187 -8.41 9.51 16.80
N ALA A 188 -7.25 9.19 17.40
CA ALA A 188 -6.41 10.19 18.06
C ALA A 188 -5.98 11.31 17.08
N LEU A 189 -5.52 10.95 15.88
CA LEU A 189 -5.16 11.93 14.85
C LEU A 189 -6.35 12.78 14.42
N GLU A 190 -7.55 12.17 14.27
CA GLU A 190 -8.80 12.89 13.96
C GLU A 190 -9.17 13.90 15.08
N GLU A 191 -9.06 13.51 16.35
CA GLU A 191 -9.33 14.40 17.51
C GLU A 191 -8.34 15.58 17.61
N MET A 192 -7.09 15.34 17.21
CA MET A 192 -6.05 16.37 17.13
C MET A 192 -6.18 17.26 15.88
N ASN A 193 -7.20 17.02 15.02
CA ASN A 193 -7.40 17.67 13.73
C ASN A 193 -6.20 17.49 12.78
N ILE A 194 -5.50 16.36 12.88
CA ILE A 194 -4.43 15.96 11.97
C ILE A 194 -5.04 15.01 10.93
N GLU A 195 -5.18 15.48 9.70
CA GLU A 195 -5.72 14.67 8.60
C GLU A 195 -4.56 13.98 7.86
N PRO A 196 -4.43 12.63 7.95
CA PRO A 196 -3.38 11.92 7.22
C PRO A 196 -3.58 11.99 5.70
N LEU A 197 -2.48 12.06 4.95
CA LEU A 197 -2.47 11.87 3.50
C LEU A 197 -2.84 10.43 3.13
N SER A 198 -2.34 9.47 3.91
CA SER A 198 -2.69 8.06 3.80
C SER A 198 -2.70 7.39 5.17
N ALA A 199 -3.56 6.39 5.31
CA ALA A 199 -3.66 5.52 6.47
C ALA A 199 -3.77 4.07 5.97
N GLU A 200 -2.71 3.29 6.17
CA GLU A 200 -2.54 1.96 5.60
C GLU A 200 -1.96 0.99 6.64
N THR A 201 -1.99 -0.28 6.34
CA THR A 201 -1.28 -1.29 7.13
C THR A 201 -0.03 -1.71 6.38
N ASP A 202 1.14 -1.69 7.03
CA ASP A 202 2.42 -2.07 6.43
C ASP A 202 2.98 -3.35 7.07
N TRP A 203 3.89 -4.00 6.34
CA TRP A 203 4.66 -5.13 6.82
C TRP A 203 6.12 -4.74 6.92
N ILE A 204 6.59 -4.52 8.16
CA ILE A 204 7.97 -4.11 8.44
C ILE A 204 8.82 -5.35 8.71
N PRO A 205 9.92 -5.59 7.98
CA PRO A 205 10.76 -6.75 8.23
C PRO A 205 11.44 -6.68 9.59
N LEU A 206 11.46 -7.82 10.31
CA LEU A 206 12.17 -7.96 11.58
C LEU A 206 13.69 -8.01 11.38
N THR A 207 14.12 -8.49 10.23
CA THR A 207 15.53 -8.56 9.83
C THR A 207 15.65 -8.29 8.34
N THR A 208 16.68 -7.57 7.94
CA THR A 208 16.95 -7.26 6.54
C THR A 208 18.05 -8.16 5.97
N VAL A 209 18.04 -8.36 4.66
CA VAL A 209 19.06 -9.05 3.87
C VAL A 209 19.80 -8.02 3.04
N SER A 210 21.11 -7.91 3.25
CA SER A 210 21.97 -7.05 2.42
C SER A 210 22.59 -7.88 1.29
N LEU A 211 22.44 -7.40 0.07
CA LEU A 211 22.94 -8.02 -1.15
C LEU A 211 23.90 -7.06 -1.87
N ASP A 212 24.68 -7.58 -2.80
CA ASP A 212 25.40 -6.71 -3.72
C ASP A 212 24.46 -6.10 -4.77
N GLU A 213 24.96 -5.16 -5.57
CA GLU A 213 24.16 -4.39 -6.52
C GLU A 213 23.52 -5.28 -7.61
N GLU A 214 24.24 -6.30 -8.09
CA GLU A 214 23.76 -7.23 -9.13
C GLU A 214 22.65 -8.13 -8.57
N GLU A 215 22.86 -8.70 -7.39
CA GLU A 215 21.88 -9.55 -6.70
C GLU A 215 20.62 -8.75 -6.29
N ALA A 216 20.81 -7.53 -5.80
CA ALA A 216 19.69 -6.64 -5.45
C ALA A 216 18.82 -6.28 -6.68
N ASP A 217 19.46 -6.03 -7.84
CA ASP A 217 18.77 -5.73 -9.10
C ASP A 217 17.92 -6.91 -9.59
N GLU A 218 18.37 -8.17 -9.38
CA GLU A 218 17.57 -9.35 -9.67
C GLU A 218 16.29 -9.41 -8.83
N VAL A 219 16.39 -9.09 -7.54
CA VAL A 219 15.25 -9.06 -6.60
C VAL A 219 14.30 -7.93 -6.99
N LEU A 220 14.80 -6.73 -7.23
CA LEU A 220 13.98 -5.56 -7.61
C LEU A 220 13.21 -5.80 -8.92
N LYS A 221 13.83 -6.46 -9.91
CA LYS A 221 13.13 -6.86 -11.14
C LYS A 221 11.98 -7.84 -10.91
N LEU A 222 12.08 -8.71 -9.90
CA LEU A 222 10.99 -9.59 -9.51
C LEU A 222 9.86 -8.77 -8.89
N ILE A 223 10.19 -7.85 -7.96
CA ILE A 223 9.24 -6.97 -7.31
C ILE A 223 8.48 -6.13 -8.34
N ASP A 224 9.20 -5.48 -9.25
CA ASP A 224 8.60 -4.69 -10.34
C ASP A 224 7.59 -5.48 -11.17
N LYS A 225 7.90 -6.76 -11.47
CA LYS A 225 6.97 -7.63 -12.21
C LYS A 225 5.72 -7.98 -11.40
N LEU A 226 5.87 -8.21 -10.10
CA LEU A 226 4.73 -8.46 -9.21
C LEU A 226 3.83 -7.23 -9.13
N GLU A 227 4.40 -6.05 -8.99
CA GLU A 227 3.66 -4.79 -8.93
C GLU A 227 2.96 -4.42 -10.25
N GLN A 228 3.34 -5.04 -11.37
CA GLN A 228 2.68 -4.86 -12.66
C GLN A 228 1.38 -5.65 -12.78
N ASP A 229 1.16 -6.68 -11.98
CA ASP A 229 -0.09 -7.44 -11.98
C ASP A 229 -1.25 -6.59 -11.44
N GLU A 230 -2.40 -6.64 -12.13
CA GLU A 230 -3.57 -5.81 -11.81
C GLU A 230 -4.23 -6.20 -10.48
N ASP A 231 -4.03 -7.43 -10.01
CA ASP A 231 -4.59 -7.91 -8.75
C ASP A 231 -3.68 -7.61 -7.56
N VAL A 232 -2.40 -7.34 -7.79
CA VAL A 232 -1.44 -6.99 -6.73
C VAL A 232 -1.68 -5.57 -6.26
N GLN A 233 -1.87 -5.43 -4.95
CA GLN A 233 -2.05 -4.15 -4.28
C GLN A 233 -0.70 -3.59 -3.82
N ARG A 234 0.06 -4.40 -3.06
CA ARG A 234 1.38 -4.00 -2.51
C ARG A 234 2.30 -5.20 -2.42
N VAL A 235 3.60 -4.91 -2.50
CA VAL A 235 4.67 -5.89 -2.32
C VAL A 235 5.58 -5.41 -1.21
N PHE A 236 5.86 -6.29 -0.24
CA PHE A 236 6.80 -6.02 0.86
C PHE A 236 7.94 -7.02 0.79
N HIS A 237 9.13 -6.60 1.19
CA HIS A 237 10.33 -7.42 1.17
C HIS A 237 11.29 -7.03 2.29
N ASN A 238 12.24 -7.93 2.58
CA ASN A 238 13.27 -7.69 3.59
C ASN A 238 14.65 -7.38 2.99
N LEU A 239 14.73 -7.01 1.72
CA LEU A 239 15.96 -6.46 1.12
C LEU A 239 16.28 -5.12 1.82
N ALA A 240 17.56 -4.93 2.23
CA ALA A 240 18.06 -3.73 2.90
C ALA A 240 18.27 -2.56 1.92
#